data_3a90872ab69677f9cb2a28e686558483
#
_entry.id   3a90872ab69677f9cb2a28e686558483
#
_cell.length_a   1.000
_cell.length_b   1.000
_cell.length_c   1.000
_cell.angle_alpha   90.00
_cell.angle_beta   90.00
_cell.angle_gamma   90.00
#
_symmetry.space_group_name_H-M   'P 1'
#
loop_
_entity.id
_entity.type
_entity.pdbx_description
1 polymer ?
#
loop_
_entity_poly.entity_id
_entity_poly.type
_entity_poly.pdbx_seq_one_letter_code
_entity_poly.pdbx_strand_id
1 'polypeptide(L)'
;HYDLYEGNEYDVPNLFSDDMNTLSKDKNAAFEFCEAEYFLAYKDGKLAGRVAAIINHKANNKWGRKSVRFGWIDFIDDREVSRALLDAVEKYGKEKGMEDIVGPLGFTDMDPEGMLTWGFDQLGTMPTIYNYSYYPEHIEALEGFTVDNKYVEYKLMVPDTIPEKYSKIAAMIEKRYNLHVRKLTRKDIYQGGYGQKIFDLINDTYKHLYGYSELSQKQIDQYIKMYLSLLDLNFVTAIEDWTTEDHKMIGIGITMPSLSRALQKCHRGRLLPFGWWHLLRAIKFHKTKIVDLLLIGIQPEYR
;
A
#
# COMPACT_ATOMS: atom_id res chain seq x y z
N HIS A 1 -9.73 -14.22 -4.36
CA HIS A 1 -9.62 -13.02 -5.17
C HIS A 1 -9.62 -13.34 -6.67
N TYR A 2 -8.58 -13.99 -7.20
CA TYR A 2 -8.35 -14.17 -8.63
C TYR A 2 -9.51 -14.83 -9.39
N ASP A 3 -10.22 -15.79 -8.78
CA ASP A 3 -11.40 -16.42 -9.41
C ASP A 3 -12.62 -15.52 -9.35
N LEU A 4 -12.79 -14.77 -8.25
CA LEU A 4 -13.93 -13.87 -8.04
C LEU A 4 -13.90 -12.67 -9.00
N TYR A 5 -12.71 -12.18 -9.32
CA TYR A 5 -12.50 -11.01 -10.18
C TYR A 5 -12.06 -11.37 -11.60
N GLU A 6 -12.10 -12.64 -11.99
CA GLU A 6 -11.73 -13.06 -13.34
C GLU A 6 -12.59 -12.35 -14.39
N GLY A 7 -11.95 -11.64 -15.32
CA GLY A 7 -12.62 -10.87 -16.36
C GLY A 7 -13.14 -9.48 -15.96
N ASN A 8 -12.94 -9.06 -14.72
CA ASN A 8 -13.26 -7.70 -14.30
C ASN A 8 -12.30 -6.70 -14.98
N GLU A 9 -12.86 -5.64 -15.59
CA GLU A 9 -12.10 -4.65 -16.38
C GLU A 9 -11.38 -3.61 -15.51
N TYR A 10 -11.76 -3.48 -14.25
CA TYR A 10 -11.29 -2.45 -13.30
C TYR A 10 -10.39 -2.98 -12.21
N ASP A 11 -10.52 -4.26 -11.86
CA ASP A 11 -9.66 -4.91 -10.89
C ASP A 11 -8.21 -5.01 -11.38
N VAL A 12 -7.27 -4.75 -10.48
CA VAL A 12 -5.83 -4.89 -10.72
C VAL A 12 -5.29 -5.92 -9.73
N PRO A 13 -5.12 -7.17 -10.15
CA PRO A 13 -4.71 -8.23 -9.25
C PRO A 13 -3.28 -8.02 -8.76
N ASN A 14 -3.04 -8.29 -7.48
CA ASN A 14 -1.69 -8.40 -6.93
C ASN A 14 -0.92 -9.54 -7.60
N LEU A 15 0.40 -9.50 -7.53
CA LEU A 15 1.19 -10.66 -7.87
C LEU A 15 0.95 -11.77 -6.84
N PHE A 16 0.63 -12.97 -7.33
CA PHE A 16 0.37 -14.13 -6.47
C PHE A 16 1.53 -14.43 -5.50
N SER A 17 2.77 -14.24 -5.96
CA SER A 17 3.96 -14.41 -5.12
C SER A 17 4.02 -13.39 -3.99
N ASP A 18 3.57 -12.17 -4.22
CA ASP A 18 3.64 -11.09 -3.23
C ASP A 18 2.58 -11.31 -2.15
N ASP A 19 1.33 -11.64 -2.52
CA ASP A 19 0.30 -12.05 -1.58
C ASP A 19 0.77 -13.23 -0.70
N MET A 20 1.32 -14.28 -1.34
CA MET A 20 1.81 -15.46 -0.61
C MET A 20 2.99 -15.15 0.31
N ASN A 21 3.85 -14.21 -0.04
CA ASN A 21 4.95 -13.77 0.81
C ASN A 21 4.45 -12.92 1.99
N THR A 22 3.52 -12.00 1.72
CA THR A 22 2.94 -11.12 2.74
C THR A 22 2.13 -11.92 3.77
N LEU A 23 1.39 -12.92 3.34
CA LEU A 23 0.61 -13.78 4.23
C LEU A 23 1.46 -14.88 4.92
N SER A 24 2.73 -15.04 4.56
CA SER A 24 3.60 -16.08 5.12
C SER A 24 4.34 -15.60 6.36
N LYS A 25 4.16 -16.31 7.48
CA LYS A 25 4.84 -16.02 8.74
C LYS A 25 6.37 -16.02 8.62
N ASP A 26 6.91 -16.88 7.79
CA ASP A 26 8.36 -17.03 7.63
C ASP A 26 8.98 -15.95 6.71
N LYS A 27 8.15 -15.26 5.94
CA LYS A 27 8.62 -14.31 4.91
C LYS A 27 8.29 -12.86 5.21
N ASN A 28 7.22 -12.59 5.93
CA ASN A 28 6.81 -11.24 6.27
C ASN A 28 7.40 -10.80 7.61
N ALA A 29 8.23 -9.77 7.58
CA ALA A 29 8.86 -9.22 8.79
C ALA A 29 7.85 -8.64 9.80
N ALA A 30 6.64 -8.28 9.38
CA ALA A 30 5.60 -7.78 10.27
C ALA A 30 5.18 -8.80 11.34
N PHE A 31 5.41 -10.10 11.14
CA PHE A 31 5.17 -11.12 12.17
C PHE A 31 6.08 -11.03 13.40
N GLU A 32 7.05 -10.10 13.41
CA GLU A 32 7.77 -9.77 14.65
C GLU A 32 6.86 -9.12 15.71
N PHE A 33 5.77 -8.47 15.27
CA PHE A 33 4.83 -7.75 16.13
C PHE A 33 3.37 -7.95 15.75
N CYS A 34 3.09 -8.82 14.77
CA CYS A 34 1.75 -9.18 14.36
C CYS A 34 1.46 -10.67 14.59
N GLU A 35 0.20 -10.97 14.88
CA GLU A 35 -0.37 -12.30 14.79
C GLU A 35 -1.44 -12.30 13.70
N ALA A 36 -1.60 -13.44 13.01
CA ALA A 36 -2.66 -13.57 12.02
C ALA A 36 -3.21 -15.00 11.96
N GLU A 37 -4.50 -15.07 11.63
CA GLU A 37 -5.21 -16.31 11.30
C GLU A 37 -6.01 -16.08 10.01
N TYR A 38 -6.16 -17.14 9.20
CA TYR A 38 -6.80 -17.04 7.88
C TYR A 38 -8.03 -17.92 7.82
N PHE A 39 -9.14 -17.36 7.35
CA PHE A 39 -10.41 -18.06 7.27
C PHE A 39 -10.91 -18.15 5.84
N LEU A 40 -11.49 -19.28 5.51
CA LEU A 40 -12.17 -19.54 4.24
C LEU A 40 -13.63 -19.89 4.52
N ALA A 41 -14.53 -19.24 3.79
CA ALA A 41 -15.95 -19.58 3.81
C ALA A 41 -16.31 -20.47 2.63
N TYR A 42 -17.08 -21.51 2.91
CA TYR A 42 -17.62 -22.42 1.89
C TYR A 42 -19.15 -22.38 1.92
N LYS A 43 -19.78 -22.30 0.75
CA LYS A 43 -21.22 -22.42 0.58
C LYS A 43 -21.48 -23.50 -0.46
N ASP A 44 -22.33 -24.46 -0.11
CA ASP A 44 -22.66 -25.63 -0.97
C ASP A 44 -21.41 -26.38 -1.48
N GLY A 45 -20.40 -26.50 -0.62
CA GLY A 45 -19.13 -27.18 -0.93
C GLY A 45 -18.18 -26.40 -1.84
N LYS A 46 -18.52 -25.16 -2.21
CA LYS A 46 -17.67 -24.28 -3.02
C LYS A 46 -17.06 -23.16 -2.17
N LEU A 47 -15.84 -22.78 -2.48
CA LEU A 47 -15.19 -21.61 -1.85
C LEU A 47 -15.99 -20.35 -2.18
N ALA A 48 -16.48 -19.66 -1.17
CA ALA A 48 -17.36 -18.52 -1.27
C ALA A 48 -16.72 -17.22 -0.75
N GLY A 49 -15.66 -17.31 0.06
CA GLY A 49 -14.97 -16.13 0.56
C GLY A 49 -13.73 -16.47 1.38
N ARG A 50 -12.95 -15.44 1.67
CA ARG A 50 -11.76 -15.50 2.52
C ARG A 50 -11.63 -14.23 3.36
N VAL A 51 -10.90 -14.30 4.46
CA VAL A 51 -10.51 -13.13 5.25
C VAL A 51 -9.25 -13.46 6.06
N ALA A 52 -8.40 -12.48 6.29
CA ALA A 52 -7.33 -12.54 7.27
C ALA A 52 -7.76 -11.78 8.53
N ALA A 53 -7.66 -12.40 9.70
CA ALA A 53 -7.73 -11.75 10.99
C ALA A 53 -6.31 -11.43 11.45
N ILE A 54 -6.02 -10.17 11.74
CA ILE A 54 -4.67 -9.70 12.02
C ILE A 54 -4.69 -8.87 13.30
N ILE A 55 -3.76 -9.14 14.22
CA ILE A 55 -3.52 -8.31 15.39
C ILE A 55 -2.15 -7.68 15.24
N ASN A 56 -2.12 -6.36 15.05
CA ASN A 56 -0.88 -5.59 15.06
C ASN A 56 -0.67 -4.99 16.44
N HIS A 57 0.11 -5.67 17.29
CA HIS A 57 0.37 -5.25 18.67
C HIS A 57 1.07 -3.88 18.73
N LYS A 58 1.94 -3.59 17.77
CA LYS A 58 2.67 -2.31 17.71
C LYS A 58 1.72 -1.14 17.46
N ALA A 59 0.82 -1.28 16.47
CA ALA A 59 -0.20 -0.28 16.19
C ALA A 59 -1.19 -0.15 17.36
N ASN A 60 -1.66 -1.27 17.91
CA ASN A 60 -2.56 -1.26 19.06
C ASN A 60 -1.95 -0.50 20.24
N ASN A 61 -0.70 -0.77 20.56
CA ASN A 61 0.01 -0.06 21.66
C ASN A 61 0.16 1.43 21.35
N LYS A 62 0.55 1.79 20.13
CA LYS A 62 0.76 3.18 19.73
C LYS A 62 -0.53 4.01 19.78
N TRP A 63 -1.64 3.43 19.30
CA TRP A 63 -2.92 4.12 19.21
C TRP A 63 -3.83 3.91 20.43
N GLY A 64 -3.36 3.15 21.44
CA GLY A 64 -4.14 2.85 22.65
C GLY A 64 -5.41 2.05 22.36
N ARG A 65 -5.37 1.16 21.37
CA ARG A 65 -6.47 0.31 20.94
C ARG A 65 -6.22 -1.15 21.30
N LYS A 66 -7.30 -1.93 21.30
CA LYS A 66 -7.28 -3.40 21.37
C LYS A 66 -8.09 -3.95 20.21
N SER A 67 -7.60 -3.69 19.00
CA SER A 67 -8.32 -3.99 17.78
C SER A 67 -7.77 -5.26 17.12
N VAL A 68 -8.68 -6.10 16.58
CA VAL A 68 -8.35 -7.06 15.54
C VAL A 68 -8.67 -6.45 14.18
N ARG A 69 -7.73 -6.53 13.25
CA ARG A 69 -7.93 -6.08 11.88
C ARG A 69 -8.53 -7.20 11.04
N PHE A 70 -9.41 -6.86 10.08
CA PHE A 70 -9.75 -7.75 8.99
C PHE A 70 -9.16 -7.21 7.69
N GLY A 71 -8.47 -8.07 6.93
CA GLY A 71 -7.83 -7.73 5.66
C GLY A 71 -7.93 -8.87 4.66
N TRP A 72 -7.48 -8.68 3.44
CA TRP A 72 -7.61 -9.68 2.36
C TRP A 72 -9.01 -10.30 2.29
N ILE A 73 -10.04 -9.50 2.57
CA ILE A 73 -11.41 -9.97 2.56
C ILE A 73 -11.94 -10.02 1.13
N ASP A 74 -12.39 -11.20 0.72
CA ASP A 74 -13.09 -11.41 -0.54
C ASP A 74 -14.30 -12.33 -0.29
N PHE A 75 -15.44 -12.01 -0.89
CA PHE A 75 -16.65 -12.82 -0.77
C PHE A 75 -17.58 -12.63 -1.96
N ILE A 76 -18.37 -13.67 -2.25
CA ILE A 76 -19.46 -13.60 -3.21
C ILE A 76 -20.59 -12.70 -2.68
N ASP A 77 -21.47 -12.22 -3.55
CA ASP A 77 -22.64 -11.42 -3.16
C ASP A 77 -23.65 -12.27 -2.36
N ASP A 78 -23.29 -12.55 -1.12
CA ASP A 78 -24.08 -13.34 -0.18
C ASP A 78 -23.82 -12.85 1.26
N ARG A 79 -24.87 -12.31 1.89
CA ARG A 79 -24.79 -11.73 3.24
C ARG A 79 -24.45 -12.74 4.34
N GLU A 80 -24.81 -14.01 4.17
CA GLU A 80 -24.43 -15.06 5.12
C GLU A 80 -22.92 -15.31 5.08
N VAL A 81 -22.33 -15.25 3.88
CA VAL A 81 -20.89 -15.44 3.69
C VAL A 81 -20.10 -14.28 4.29
N SER A 82 -20.46 -13.03 3.98
CA SER A 82 -19.77 -11.86 4.53
C SER A 82 -19.87 -11.79 6.06
N ARG A 83 -21.05 -12.08 6.63
CA ARG A 83 -21.26 -12.18 8.07
C ARG A 83 -20.39 -13.26 8.70
N ALA A 84 -20.40 -14.47 8.17
CA ALA A 84 -19.63 -15.59 8.70
C ALA A 84 -18.12 -15.33 8.73
N LEU A 85 -17.61 -14.62 7.71
CA LEU A 85 -16.20 -14.23 7.68
C LEU A 85 -15.87 -13.22 8.78
N LEU A 86 -16.70 -12.20 8.99
CA LEU A 86 -16.47 -11.21 10.04
C LEU A 86 -16.72 -11.76 11.44
N ASP A 87 -17.71 -12.66 11.61
CA ASP A 87 -17.93 -13.38 12.86
C ASP A 87 -16.70 -14.23 13.26
N ALA A 88 -16.02 -14.83 12.26
CA ALA A 88 -14.77 -15.58 12.51
C ALA A 88 -13.64 -14.64 12.98
N VAL A 89 -13.51 -13.46 12.37
CA VAL A 89 -12.52 -12.44 12.81
C VAL A 89 -12.84 -11.94 14.21
N GLU A 90 -14.10 -11.64 14.48
CA GLU A 90 -14.55 -11.19 15.79
C GLU A 90 -14.29 -12.24 16.87
N LYS A 91 -14.60 -13.50 16.58
CA LYS A 91 -14.33 -14.62 17.49
C LYS A 91 -12.83 -14.72 17.79
N TYR A 92 -11.99 -14.72 16.77
CA TYR A 92 -10.53 -14.74 16.93
C TYR A 92 -10.05 -13.57 17.78
N GLY A 93 -10.53 -12.35 17.50
CA GLY A 93 -10.20 -11.16 18.27
C GLY A 93 -10.58 -11.29 19.74
N LYS A 94 -11.80 -11.74 20.04
CA LYS A 94 -12.27 -11.99 21.42
C LYS A 94 -11.42 -13.01 22.17
N GLU A 95 -11.06 -14.12 21.52
CA GLU A 95 -10.18 -15.15 22.09
C GLU A 95 -8.78 -14.61 22.42
N LYS A 96 -8.33 -13.58 21.70
CA LYS A 96 -7.05 -12.88 21.92
C LYS A 96 -7.17 -11.62 22.80
N GLY A 97 -8.35 -11.33 23.36
CA GLY A 97 -8.56 -10.19 24.23
C GLY A 97 -8.68 -8.83 23.52
N MET A 98 -9.03 -8.84 22.24
CA MET A 98 -9.35 -7.62 21.49
C MET A 98 -10.78 -7.18 21.81
N GLU A 99 -11.02 -5.86 21.75
CA GLU A 99 -12.26 -5.22 22.15
C GLU A 99 -13.08 -4.72 20.95
N ASP A 100 -12.40 -4.49 19.81
CA ASP A 100 -13.04 -4.06 18.57
C ASP A 100 -12.45 -4.74 17.33
N ILE A 101 -13.19 -4.61 16.20
CA ILE A 101 -12.78 -5.07 14.87
C ILE A 101 -12.67 -3.86 13.95
N VAL A 102 -11.60 -3.75 13.20
CA VAL A 102 -11.33 -2.63 12.27
C VAL A 102 -10.80 -3.15 10.93
N GLY A 103 -11.20 -2.50 9.86
CA GLY A 103 -10.70 -2.85 8.53
C GLY A 103 -11.60 -2.36 7.39
N PRO A 104 -11.25 -2.76 6.16
CA PRO A 104 -10.12 -3.63 5.78
C PRO A 104 -8.75 -2.95 6.01
N LEU A 105 -7.85 -3.65 6.69
CA LEU A 105 -6.47 -3.21 6.95
C LEU A 105 -5.52 -4.42 6.90
N GLY A 106 -4.33 -4.21 6.37
CA GLY A 106 -3.27 -5.22 6.36
C GLY A 106 -2.45 -5.29 7.65
N PHE A 107 -1.29 -5.95 7.58
CA PHE A 107 -0.34 -6.02 8.68
C PHE A 107 0.19 -4.63 9.04
N THR A 108 0.50 -3.82 8.03
CA THR A 108 1.02 -2.45 8.15
C THR A 108 0.42 -1.57 7.06
N ASP A 109 0.65 -0.26 7.13
CA ASP A 109 0.20 0.71 6.13
C ASP A 109 0.94 0.61 4.77
N MET A 110 1.83 -0.35 4.62
CA MET A 110 2.41 -0.72 3.32
C MET A 110 1.58 -1.80 2.60
N ASP A 111 0.60 -2.35 3.27
CA ASP A 111 -0.37 -3.28 2.70
C ASP A 111 -1.63 -2.55 2.24
N PRO A 112 -2.46 -3.15 1.41
CA PRO A 112 -3.72 -2.56 0.99
C PRO A 112 -4.65 -2.23 2.16
N GLU A 113 -5.26 -1.04 2.12
CA GLU A 113 -6.15 -0.51 3.17
C GLU A 113 -7.45 0.00 2.60
N GLY A 114 -8.52 -0.14 3.38
CA GLY A 114 -9.83 0.39 3.06
C GLY A 114 -10.68 -0.50 2.16
N MET A 115 -11.82 0.03 1.79
CA MET A 115 -12.82 -0.59 0.92
C MET A 115 -13.32 0.47 -0.06
N LEU A 116 -13.34 0.15 -1.35
CA LEU A 116 -13.85 1.05 -2.38
C LEU A 116 -15.34 1.28 -2.16
N THR A 117 -15.75 2.54 -2.06
CA THR A 117 -17.14 2.95 -1.89
C THR A 117 -17.65 3.82 -3.04
N TRP A 118 -16.75 4.29 -3.89
CA TRP A 118 -17.06 5.12 -5.06
C TRP A 118 -16.01 4.95 -6.14
N GLY A 119 -16.40 5.07 -7.43
CA GLY A 119 -15.48 4.93 -8.56
C GLY A 119 -15.28 3.49 -9.03
N PHE A 120 -16.27 2.63 -8.87
CA PHE A 120 -16.27 1.23 -9.29
C PHE A 120 -16.06 1.04 -10.80
N ASP A 121 -16.25 2.09 -11.59
CA ASP A 121 -16.03 2.18 -13.04
C ASP A 121 -14.64 2.72 -13.41
N GLN A 122 -13.76 2.90 -12.43
CA GLN A 122 -12.39 3.36 -12.65
C GLN A 122 -11.42 2.18 -12.54
N LEU A 123 -10.39 2.18 -13.42
CA LEU A 123 -9.31 1.22 -13.33
C LEU A 123 -8.57 1.41 -12.01
N GLY A 124 -8.49 0.35 -11.23
CA GLY A 124 -7.71 0.33 -9.98
C GLY A 124 -6.22 0.60 -10.23
N THR A 125 -5.50 0.86 -9.17
CA THR A 125 -4.05 1.02 -9.18
C THR A 125 -3.40 -0.09 -8.36
N MET A 126 -2.11 -0.33 -8.58
CA MET A 126 -1.39 -1.38 -7.87
C MET A 126 -1.41 -1.20 -6.33
N PRO A 127 -1.26 0.02 -5.78
CA PRO A 127 -1.23 0.21 -4.33
C PRO A 127 -2.62 0.36 -3.69
N THR A 128 -3.69 0.40 -4.46
CA THR A 128 -5.05 0.60 -3.93
C THR A 128 -5.92 -0.64 -4.08
N ILE A 129 -7.03 -0.67 -3.35
CA ILE A 129 -7.98 -1.78 -3.38
C ILE A 129 -9.04 -1.54 -4.45
N TYR A 130 -9.42 -2.62 -5.14
CA TYR A 130 -10.68 -2.71 -5.87
C TYR A 130 -11.57 -3.78 -5.23
N ASN A 131 -12.86 -3.50 -5.13
CA ASN A 131 -13.90 -4.44 -4.73
C ASN A 131 -15.22 -4.14 -5.44
N TYR A 132 -16.10 -5.12 -5.49
CA TYR A 132 -17.45 -4.93 -6.01
C TYR A 132 -18.30 -4.00 -5.12
N SER A 133 -19.30 -3.36 -5.72
CA SER A 133 -20.16 -2.38 -5.04
C SER A 133 -20.98 -2.95 -3.88
N TYR A 134 -21.25 -4.25 -3.88
CA TYR A 134 -21.99 -4.90 -2.79
C TYR A 134 -21.16 -5.03 -1.49
N TYR A 135 -19.83 -4.89 -1.53
CA TYR A 135 -18.99 -5.00 -0.34
C TYR A 135 -19.36 -3.98 0.76
N PRO A 136 -19.33 -2.66 0.47
CA PRO A 136 -19.75 -1.68 1.48
C PRO A 136 -21.20 -1.88 1.94
N GLU A 137 -22.12 -2.24 1.03
CA GLU A 137 -23.50 -2.51 1.39
C GLU A 137 -23.68 -3.67 2.39
N HIS A 138 -22.83 -4.70 2.26
CA HIS A 138 -22.83 -5.82 3.20
C HIS A 138 -22.28 -5.42 4.57
N ILE A 139 -21.18 -4.66 4.60
CA ILE A 139 -20.54 -4.26 5.86
C ILE A 139 -21.41 -3.24 6.60
N GLU A 140 -21.96 -2.24 5.90
CA GLU A 140 -22.85 -1.23 6.47
C GLU A 140 -24.16 -1.83 7.02
N ALA A 141 -24.61 -2.96 6.47
CA ALA A 141 -25.79 -3.68 6.97
C ALA A 141 -25.53 -4.47 8.28
N LEU A 142 -24.28 -4.62 8.70
CA LEU A 142 -23.93 -5.29 9.95
C LEU A 142 -24.06 -4.34 11.12
N GLU A 143 -24.77 -4.80 12.17
CA GLU A 143 -24.93 -4.01 13.38
C GLU A 143 -23.57 -3.74 14.05
N GLY A 144 -23.35 -2.49 14.47
CA GLY A 144 -22.14 -2.06 15.17
C GLY A 144 -21.01 -1.60 14.27
N PHE A 145 -21.08 -1.80 12.95
CA PHE A 145 -20.07 -1.27 12.03
C PHE A 145 -20.34 0.20 11.69
N THR A 146 -19.29 1.01 11.74
CA THR A 146 -19.33 2.44 11.39
C THR A 146 -18.07 2.81 10.60
N VAL A 147 -18.14 3.90 9.84
CA VAL A 147 -16.98 4.41 9.12
C VAL A 147 -16.01 5.06 10.11
N ASP A 148 -14.81 4.50 10.25
CA ASP A 148 -13.76 5.00 11.13
C ASP A 148 -12.82 5.99 10.40
N ASN A 149 -12.48 5.74 9.13
CA ASN A 149 -11.65 6.63 8.31
C ASN A 149 -12.10 6.62 6.84
N LYS A 150 -11.71 7.67 6.12
CA LYS A 150 -11.97 7.81 4.67
C LYS A 150 -10.68 8.13 3.94
N TYR A 151 -10.41 7.39 2.88
CA TYR A 151 -9.31 7.63 1.96
C TYR A 151 -9.85 8.21 0.65
N VAL A 152 -9.06 9.06 0.01
CA VAL A 152 -9.39 9.66 -1.29
C VAL A 152 -8.23 9.47 -2.24
N GLU A 153 -8.52 8.93 -3.42
CA GLU A 153 -7.56 8.82 -4.52
C GLU A 153 -7.82 9.93 -5.54
N TYR A 154 -6.77 10.60 -5.99
CA TYR A 154 -6.85 11.68 -6.97
C TYR A 154 -6.19 11.28 -8.28
N LYS A 155 -6.90 11.49 -9.38
CA LYS A 155 -6.35 11.42 -10.73
C LYS A 155 -6.08 12.83 -11.23
N LEU A 156 -4.80 13.13 -11.45
CA LEU A 156 -4.36 14.43 -11.95
C LEU A 156 -3.95 14.33 -13.42
N MET A 157 -4.36 15.31 -14.21
CA MET A 157 -3.89 15.46 -15.59
C MET A 157 -2.61 16.28 -15.57
N VAL A 158 -1.51 15.67 -16.05
CA VAL A 158 -0.23 16.38 -16.17
C VAL A 158 -0.31 17.31 -17.38
N PRO A 159 -0.07 18.62 -17.22
CA PRO A 159 -0.05 19.56 -18.35
C PRO A 159 1.14 19.28 -19.27
N ASP A 160 1.02 19.62 -20.57
CA ASP A 160 2.09 19.45 -21.55
C ASP A 160 3.37 20.19 -21.17
N THR A 161 3.23 21.32 -20.48
CA THR A 161 4.35 22.11 -19.96
C THR A 161 4.09 22.48 -18.51
N ILE A 162 5.14 22.42 -17.69
CA ILE A 162 5.07 22.90 -16.31
C ILE A 162 4.83 24.40 -16.32
N PRO A 163 3.77 24.91 -15.68
CA PRO A 163 3.53 26.34 -15.61
C PRO A 163 4.72 27.08 -14.98
N GLU A 164 5.16 28.15 -15.64
CA GLU A 164 6.34 28.93 -15.26
C GLU A 164 6.34 29.38 -13.79
N LYS A 165 5.17 29.65 -13.26
CA LYS A 165 4.97 30.01 -11.84
C LYS A 165 5.55 28.93 -10.89
N TYR A 166 5.36 27.64 -11.17
CA TYR A 166 5.88 26.56 -10.30
C TYR A 166 7.40 26.45 -10.39
N SER A 167 7.95 26.56 -11.60
CA SER A 167 9.41 26.54 -11.80
C SER A 167 10.10 27.74 -11.10
N LYS A 168 9.49 28.94 -11.16
CA LYS A 168 10.01 30.11 -10.45
C LYS A 168 9.94 29.96 -8.94
N ILE A 169 8.82 29.44 -8.42
CA ILE A 169 8.68 29.19 -6.98
C ILE A 169 9.70 28.15 -6.50
N ALA A 170 9.86 27.04 -7.22
CA ALA A 170 10.84 26.00 -6.87
C ALA A 170 12.26 26.58 -6.81
N ALA A 171 12.69 27.32 -7.86
CA ALA A 171 14.01 27.94 -7.90
C ALA A 171 14.23 28.97 -6.78
N MET A 172 13.18 29.72 -6.40
CA MET A 172 13.24 30.67 -5.28
C MET A 172 13.42 29.94 -3.95
N ILE A 173 12.68 28.85 -3.73
CA ILE A 173 12.75 28.02 -2.50
C ILE A 173 14.15 27.37 -2.41
N GLU A 174 14.62 26.73 -3.47
CA GLU A 174 15.96 26.13 -3.53
C GLU A 174 17.04 27.15 -3.13
N LYS A 175 17.02 28.34 -3.74
CA LYS A 175 17.99 29.38 -3.45
C LYS A 175 17.85 29.96 -2.04
N ARG A 176 16.61 30.20 -1.56
CA ARG A 176 16.36 30.86 -0.28
C ARG A 176 16.75 29.99 0.90
N TYR A 177 16.49 28.68 0.81
CA TYR A 177 16.67 27.74 1.89
C TYR A 177 17.87 26.80 1.68
N ASN A 178 18.67 27.00 0.62
CA ASN A 178 19.78 26.15 0.23
C ASN A 178 19.40 24.68 0.12
N LEU A 179 18.22 24.43 -0.49
CA LEU A 179 17.72 23.08 -0.74
C LEU A 179 18.19 22.60 -2.09
N HIS A 180 18.44 21.29 -2.21
CA HIS A 180 18.93 20.69 -3.45
C HIS A 180 18.15 19.44 -3.81
N VAL A 181 17.74 19.36 -5.08
CA VAL A 181 17.17 18.11 -5.64
C VAL A 181 18.30 17.14 -5.94
N ARG A 182 18.29 16.00 -5.26
CA ARG A 182 19.26 14.94 -5.47
C ARG A 182 18.71 13.83 -6.36
N LYS A 183 19.41 13.51 -7.42
CA LYS A 183 19.19 12.30 -8.22
C LYS A 183 19.93 11.14 -7.58
N LEU A 184 19.16 10.14 -7.11
CA LEU A 184 19.72 8.97 -6.46
C LEU A 184 20.23 7.96 -7.47
N THR A 185 21.33 7.33 -7.14
CA THR A 185 21.90 6.20 -7.88
C THR A 185 21.71 4.90 -7.08
N ARG A 186 21.86 3.75 -7.73
CA ARG A 186 21.88 2.44 -7.05
C ARG A 186 22.94 2.38 -5.95
N LYS A 187 24.10 3.00 -6.19
CA LYS A 187 25.18 3.08 -5.20
C LYS A 187 24.76 3.90 -3.98
N ASP A 188 24.09 5.03 -4.17
CA ASP A 188 23.57 5.83 -3.05
C ASP A 188 22.62 5.01 -2.18
N ILE A 189 21.69 4.26 -2.79
CA ILE A 189 20.69 3.46 -2.05
C ILE A 189 21.35 2.35 -1.24
N TYR A 190 22.21 1.54 -1.86
CA TYR A 190 22.71 0.30 -1.24
C TYR A 190 24.02 0.46 -0.47
N GLN A 191 24.84 1.47 -0.80
CA GLN A 191 26.14 1.70 -0.19
C GLN A 191 26.26 3.06 0.49
N GLY A 192 25.51 4.06 0.02
CA GLY A 192 25.49 5.42 0.55
C GLY A 192 24.48 5.66 1.67
N GLY A 193 23.77 4.62 2.11
CA GLY A 193 22.80 4.71 3.21
C GLY A 193 21.45 5.38 2.87
N TYR A 194 21.22 5.77 1.60
CA TYR A 194 19.98 6.44 1.22
C TYR A 194 18.75 5.54 1.31
N GLY A 195 18.90 4.23 1.14
CA GLY A 195 17.81 3.30 1.41
C GLY A 195 17.26 3.44 2.81
N GLN A 196 18.14 3.48 3.81
CA GLN A 196 17.76 3.71 5.21
C GLN A 196 17.15 5.11 5.40
N LYS A 197 17.82 6.17 4.93
CA LYS A 197 17.34 7.55 5.05
C LYS A 197 15.92 7.75 4.49
N ILE A 198 15.57 7.05 3.39
CA ILE A 198 14.22 7.09 2.80
C ILE A 198 13.18 6.58 3.80
N PHE A 199 13.39 5.39 4.38
CA PHE A 199 12.42 4.80 5.29
C PHE A 199 12.40 5.48 6.67
N ASP A 200 13.53 6.02 7.14
CA ASP A 200 13.56 6.88 8.33
C ASP A 200 12.71 8.13 8.12
N LEU A 201 12.82 8.78 6.95
CA LEU A 201 11.99 9.93 6.60
C LEU A 201 10.51 9.55 6.50
N ILE A 202 10.17 8.40 5.92
CA ILE A 202 8.80 7.90 5.88
C ILE A 202 8.28 7.66 7.29
N ASN A 203 9.02 6.98 8.17
CA ASN A 203 8.65 6.78 9.55
C ASN A 203 8.36 8.11 10.26
N ASP A 204 9.21 9.12 10.08
CA ASP A 204 9.04 10.44 10.68
C ASP A 204 7.83 11.20 10.15
N THR A 205 7.59 11.12 8.85
CA THR A 205 6.54 11.92 8.19
C THR A 205 5.16 11.28 8.27
N TYR A 206 5.09 9.94 8.42
CA TYR A 206 3.84 9.18 8.44
C TYR A 206 3.35 8.83 9.85
N LYS A 207 4.16 9.06 10.89
CA LYS A 207 3.81 8.68 12.27
C LYS A 207 2.48 9.19 12.79
N HIS A 208 1.90 10.21 12.15
CA HIS A 208 0.61 10.79 12.51
C HIS A 208 -0.54 10.33 11.62
N LEU A 209 -0.26 9.53 10.58
CA LEU A 209 -1.31 8.99 9.72
C LEU A 209 -2.13 7.94 10.47
N TYR A 210 -3.40 7.84 10.11
CA TYR A 210 -4.33 6.90 10.72
C TYR A 210 -3.81 5.46 10.64
N GLY A 211 -3.78 4.77 11.76
CA GLY A 211 -3.35 3.37 11.83
C GLY A 211 -1.85 3.11 11.68
N TYR A 212 -1.07 4.13 11.27
CA TYR A 212 0.37 3.96 11.00
C TYR A 212 1.15 3.50 12.23
N SER A 213 1.99 2.51 12.02
CA SER A 213 3.04 2.11 12.98
C SER A 213 4.39 2.11 12.28
N GLU A 214 5.42 2.65 12.94
CA GLU A 214 6.75 2.79 12.37
C GLU A 214 7.30 1.43 11.92
N LEU A 215 7.93 1.41 10.76
CA LEU A 215 8.55 0.21 10.21
C LEU A 215 9.71 -0.24 11.11
N SER A 216 9.80 -1.53 11.37
CA SER A 216 10.95 -2.11 12.05
C SER A 216 12.17 -2.14 11.13
N GLN A 217 13.38 -2.25 11.69
CA GLN A 217 14.60 -2.33 10.88
C GLN A 217 14.56 -3.51 9.91
N LYS A 218 14.03 -4.64 10.33
CA LYS A 218 13.89 -5.82 9.46
C LYS A 218 12.92 -5.58 8.29
N GLN A 219 11.83 -4.84 8.51
CA GLN A 219 10.94 -4.43 7.42
C GLN A 219 11.64 -3.46 6.47
N ILE A 220 12.38 -2.47 7.00
CA ILE A 220 13.15 -1.52 6.20
C ILE A 220 14.15 -2.27 5.32
N ASP A 221 14.92 -3.18 5.87
CA ASP A 221 15.90 -3.98 5.12
C ASP A 221 15.23 -4.83 4.03
N GLN A 222 14.07 -5.41 4.35
CA GLN A 222 13.27 -6.17 3.40
C GLN A 222 12.75 -5.27 2.26
N TYR A 223 12.22 -4.10 2.57
CA TYR A 223 11.66 -3.17 1.58
C TYR A 223 12.74 -2.54 0.69
N ILE A 224 13.90 -2.20 1.24
CA ILE A 224 15.06 -1.75 0.46
C ILE A 224 15.43 -2.82 -0.59
N LYS A 225 15.51 -4.07 -0.16
CA LYS A 225 15.89 -5.18 -1.03
C LYS A 225 14.83 -5.49 -2.09
N MET A 226 13.55 -5.50 -1.71
CA MET A 226 12.46 -5.90 -2.59
C MET A 226 12.01 -4.77 -3.52
N TYR A 227 11.66 -3.63 -2.96
CA TYR A 227 11.00 -2.56 -3.72
C TYR A 227 11.98 -1.60 -4.40
N LEU A 228 13.00 -1.11 -3.68
CA LEU A 228 13.94 -0.16 -4.29
C LEU A 228 14.76 -0.78 -5.43
N SER A 229 14.88 -2.12 -5.48
CA SER A 229 15.54 -2.81 -6.59
C SER A 229 14.75 -2.73 -7.91
N LEU A 230 13.42 -2.64 -7.84
CA LEU A 230 12.52 -2.63 -8.99
C LEU A 230 12.28 -1.23 -9.55
N LEU A 231 12.46 -0.18 -8.72
CA LEU A 231 12.19 1.19 -9.12
C LEU A 231 13.16 1.68 -10.20
N ASP A 232 12.64 2.42 -11.16
CA ASP A 232 13.45 3.29 -12.01
C ASP A 232 13.72 4.58 -11.24
N LEU A 233 15.00 4.80 -10.88
CA LEU A 233 15.41 5.93 -10.04
C LEU A 233 15.21 7.30 -10.72
N ASN A 234 14.90 7.35 -12.01
CA ASN A 234 14.48 8.57 -12.67
C ASN A 234 13.12 9.09 -12.15
N PHE A 235 12.31 8.19 -11.57
CA PHE A 235 11.02 8.50 -10.96
C PHE A 235 11.10 8.70 -9.44
N VAL A 236 12.31 8.76 -8.87
CA VAL A 236 12.54 9.00 -7.46
C VAL A 236 13.23 10.36 -7.30
N THR A 237 12.66 11.22 -6.48
CA THR A 237 13.19 12.56 -6.21
C THR A 237 13.43 12.72 -4.72
N ALA A 238 14.66 12.97 -4.32
CA ALA A 238 15.04 13.33 -2.96
C ALA A 238 15.37 14.83 -2.89
N ILE A 239 15.06 15.46 -1.76
CA ILE A 239 15.41 16.86 -1.47
C ILE A 239 16.30 16.86 -0.23
N GLU A 240 17.42 17.57 -0.33
CA GLU A 240 18.41 17.74 0.73
C GLU A 240 18.50 19.18 1.18
N ASP A 241 18.69 19.38 2.47
CA ASP A 241 19.06 20.66 3.06
C ASP A 241 20.57 20.74 3.21
N TRP A 242 21.21 21.59 2.41
CA TRP A 242 22.66 21.80 2.41
C TRP A 242 23.12 22.86 3.41
N THR A 243 22.22 23.37 4.24
CA THR A 243 22.65 24.15 5.42
C THR A 243 23.18 23.27 6.53
N THR A 244 22.88 21.97 6.51
CA THR A 244 23.39 20.96 7.44
C THR A 244 24.68 20.31 6.90
N GLU A 245 25.63 19.96 7.78
CA GLU A 245 26.91 19.34 7.38
C GLU A 245 26.73 17.98 6.68
N ASP A 246 25.72 17.21 7.08
CA ASP A 246 25.40 15.88 6.56
C ASP A 246 24.46 15.90 5.35
N HIS A 247 24.11 17.09 4.86
CA HIS A 247 23.13 17.30 3.80
C HIS A 247 21.84 16.49 4.08
N LYS A 248 21.16 16.86 5.18
CA LYS A 248 19.97 16.15 5.68
C LYS A 248 18.93 16.00 4.58
N MET A 249 18.50 14.76 4.34
CA MET A 249 17.36 14.51 3.44
C MET A 249 16.06 14.92 4.14
N ILE A 250 15.35 15.89 3.57
CA ILE A 250 14.14 16.50 4.13
C ILE A 250 12.87 16.15 3.36
N GLY A 251 13.03 15.64 2.16
CA GLY A 251 11.90 15.26 1.32
C GLY A 251 12.20 14.12 0.39
N ILE A 252 11.18 13.32 0.11
CA ILE A 252 11.22 12.22 -0.85
C ILE A 252 9.91 12.16 -1.61
N GLY A 253 9.98 11.92 -2.91
CA GLY A 253 8.85 11.56 -3.76
C GLY A 253 9.21 10.31 -4.56
N ILE A 254 8.42 9.26 -4.43
CA ILE A 254 8.57 8.01 -5.17
C ILE A 254 7.35 7.83 -6.06
N THR A 255 7.61 7.88 -7.35
CA THR A 255 6.62 7.60 -8.39
C THR A 255 7.05 6.40 -9.21
N MET A 256 6.12 5.84 -9.97
CA MET A 256 6.40 4.70 -10.84
C MET A 256 5.47 4.72 -12.07
N PRO A 257 5.95 4.30 -13.25
CA PRO A 257 5.05 4.01 -14.35
C PRO A 257 3.97 3.00 -13.92
N SER A 258 2.69 3.32 -14.14
CA SER A 258 1.59 2.48 -13.68
C SER A 258 1.69 1.06 -14.23
N LEU A 259 1.57 0.08 -13.34
CA LEU A 259 1.60 -1.34 -13.65
C LEU A 259 0.20 -1.94 -13.86
N SER A 260 -0.87 -1.18 -13.62
CA SER A 260 -2.25 -1.67 -13.62
C SER A 260 -2.58 -2.53 -14.85
N ARG A 261 -2.39 -2.00 -16.06
CA ARG A 261 -2.66 -2.73 -17.29
C ARG A 261 -1.71 -3.91 -17.56
N ALA A 262 -0.51 -3.88 -16.98
CA ALA A 262 0.43 -5.00 -17.07
C ALA A 262 0.04 -6.12 -16.11
N LEU A 263 -0.37 -5.79 -14.90
CA LEU A 263 -0.85 -6.74 -13.88
C LEU A 263 -2.13 -7.44 -14.33
N GLN A 264 -3.08 -6.73 -14.94
CA GLN A 264 -4.28 -7.34 -15.53
C GLN A 264 -3.98 -8.43 -16.57
N LYS A 265 -2.82 -8.35 -17.24
CA LYS A 265 -2.36 -9.35 -18.21
C LYS A 265 -1.58 -10.52 -17.56
N CYS A 266 -1.31 -10.42 -16.27
CA CYS A 266 -0.71 -11.52 -15.51
C CYS A 266 -1.82 -12.49 -15.09
N HIS A 267 -1.96 -13.61 -15.80
CA HIS A 267 -3.00 -14.59 -15.49
C HIS A 267 -2.95 -14.97 -14.00
N ARG A 268 -4.01 -14.67 -13.24
CA ARG A 268 -4.12 -14.90 -11.79
C ARG A 268 -2.91 -14.35 -11.00
N GLY A 269 -2.42 -13.16 -11.36
CA GLY A 269 -1.27 -12.53 -10.72
C GLY A 269 0.07 -13.28 -10.90
N ARG A 270 0.18 -14.21 -11.89
CA ARG A 270 1.39 -15.00 -12.08
C ARG A 270 2.32 -14.40 -13.14
N LEU A 271 3.61 -14.42 -12.84
CA LEU A 271 4.64 -13.93 -13.77
C LEU A 271 4.87 -14.89 -14.94
N LEU A 272 4.74 -16.21 -14.72
CA LEU A 272 4.91 -17.20 -15.78
C LEU A 272 3.56 -17.62 -16.37
N PRO A 273 3.52 -17.95 -17.69
CA PRO A 273 4.65 -17.93 -18.62
C PRO A 273 5.01 -16.55 -19.18
N PHE A 274 4.09 -15.56 -19.29
CA PHE A 274 4.33 -14.29 -20.01
C PHE A 274 4.06 -13.03 -19.16
N GLY A 275 3.59 -13.16 -17.92
CA GLY A 275 3.29 -12.01 -17.05
C GLY A 275 4.51 -11.10 -16.84
N TRP A 276 5.70 -11.69 -16.63
CA TRP A 276 6.95 -10.94 -16.48
C TRP A 276 7.26 -10.01 -17.66
N TRP A 277 6.89 -10.41 -18.88
CA TRP A 277 7.12 -9.59 -20.08
C TRP A 277 6.24 -8.34 -20.09
N HIS A 278 5.00 -8.44 -19.65
CA HIS A 278 4.10 -7.29 -19.53
C HIS A 278 4.60 -6.28 -18.51
N LEU A 279 5.09 -6.75 -17.36
CA LEU A 279 5.70 -5.88 -16.33
C LEU A 279 6.99 -5.24 -16.83
N LEU A 280 7.87 -6.02 -17.46
CA LEU A 280 9.11 -5.50 -18.03
C LEU A 280 8.84 -4.38 -19.05
N ARG A 281 7.81 -4.56 -19.90
CA ARG A 281 7.42 -3.52 -20.87
C ARG A 281 6.92 -2.25 -20.19
N ALA A 282 6.18 -2.37 -19.11
CA ALA A 282 5.70 -1.20 -18.36
C ALA A 282 6.87 -0.47 -17.68
N ILE A 283 7.72 -1.20 -16.98
CA ILE A 283 8.81 -0.62 -16.16
C ILE A 283 9.96 -0.11 -17.04
N LYS A 284 10.48 -0.93 -17.96
CA LYS A 284 11.71 -0.59 -18.72
C LYS A 284 11.45 0.21 -19.99
N PHE A 285 10.35 -0.06 -20.66
CA PHE A 285 10.02 0.63 -21.91
C PHE A 285 8.98 1.71 -21.74
N HIS A 286 8.53 1.96 -20.49
CA HIS A 286 7.57 3.01 -20.12
C HIS A 286 6.32 3.01 -21.04
N LYS A 287 5.77 1.82 -21.35
CA LYS A 287 4.62 1.66 -22.24
C LYS A 287 3.29 1.94 -21.51
N THR A 288 3.29 3.02 -20.74
CA THR A 288 2.12 3.57 -20.05
C THR A 288 2.15 5.10 -20.16
N LYS A 289 0.97 5.71 -20.07
CA LYS A 289 0.82 7.18 -19.99
C LYS A 289 0.42 7.62 -18.57
N ILE A 290 0.40 6.70 -17.63
CA ILE A 290 -0.02 6.93 -16.25
C ILE A 290 1.21 6.70 -15.36
N VAL A 291 1.37 7.55 -14.38
CA VAL A 291 2.38 7.46 -13.32
C VAL A 291 1.65 7.41 -11.99
N ASP A 292 1.93 6.40 -11.18
CA ASP A 292 1.40 6.27 -9.85
C ASP A 292 2.36 6.97 -8.87
N LEU A 293 1.84 7.82 -7.99
CA LEU A 293 2.57 8.39 -6.86
C LEU A 293 2.44 7.41 -5.69
N LEU A 294 3.52 6.72 -5.36
CA LEU A 294 3.52 5.68 -4.34
C LEU A 294 3.73 6.25 -2.93
N LEU A 295 4.79 7.04 -2.76
CA LEU A 295 5.14 7.63 -1.47
C LEU A 295 5.59 9.07 -1.66
N ILE A 296 5.15 9.93 -0.76
CA ILE A 296 5.64 11.30 -0.64
C ILE A 296 5.76 11.67 0.82
N GLY A 297 6.94 12.13 1.21
CA GLY A 297 7.21 12.59 2.57
C GLY A 297 8.01 13.88 2.56
N ILE A 298 7.62 14.84 3.40
CA ILE A 298 8.36 16.09 3.64
C ILE A 298 8.41 16.30 5.14
N GLN A 299 9.59 16.55 5.69
CA GLN A 299 9.76 16.86 7.11
C GLN A 299 8.82 18.02 7.53
N PRO A 300 8.14 17.90 8.69
CA PRO A 300 7.13 18.88 9.11
C PRO A 300 7.61 20.32 9.11
N GLU A 301 8.87 20.57 9.47
CA GLU A 301 9.48 21.89 9.52
C GLU A 301 9.70 22.55 8.14
N TYR A 302 9.53 21.78 7.04
CA TYR A 302 9.68 22.26 5.65
C TYR A 302 8.36 22.26 4.85
N ARG A 303 7.22 22.04 5.52
CA ARG A 303 5.88 22.04 4.90
C ARG A 303 5.31 23.43 4.70
#